data_e43a5e82dcce9d1e8774dd765aacad3c
#
_entry.id   e43a5e82dcce9d1e8774dd765aacad3c
#
_cell.length_a   1.000
_cell.length_b   1.000
_cell.length_c   1.000
_cell.angle_alpha   90.00
_cell.angle_beta   90.00
_cell.angle_gamma   90.00
#
_symmetry.space_group_name_H-M   'P 1'
#
loop_
_entity.id
_entity.type
_entity.pdbx_description
1 polymer ?
#
loop_
_entity_poly.entity_id
_entity_poly.type
_entity_poly.pdbx_seq_one_letter_code
_entity_poly.pdbx_strand_id
1 'polypeptide(L)' 'MGLNEKQEKFAQSYILHRNATEAAKSAGYAAASAANQGYRLINNDEVAERVRELENELETNVDVI' A
#
# COMPACT_ATOMS: atom_id res chain seq x y z
N MET A 1 8.99 14.89 0.50
CA MET A 1 8.72 14.54 0.04
C MET A 1 8.24 13.28 -0.27
N GLY A 2 7.66 12.60 -0.20
CA GLY A 2 7.16 11.39 -0.62
C GLY A 2 7.22 10.34 0.43
N LEU A 3 6.95 9.15 0.04
CA LEU A 3 6.93 8.03 0.93
C LEU A 3 8.33 7.47 1.12
N ASN A 4 8.60 6.89 2.29
CA ASN A 4 9.83 6.14 2.44
C ASN A 4 9.67 4.78 1.78
N GLU A 5 10.74 4.00 1.76
CA GLU A 5 10.74 2.71 1.07
C GLU A 5 9.67 1.76 1.59
N LYS A 6 9.52 1.69 2.91
CA LYS A 6 8.54 0.78 3.48
C LYS A 6 7.13 1.19 3.15
N GLN A 7 6.87 2.49 3.17
CA GLN A 7 5.54 2.99 2.83
C GLN A 7 5.21 2.71 1.37
N GLU A 8 6.19 2.89 0.50
CA GLU A 8 5.98 2.60 -0.92
C GLU A 8 5.70 1.12 -1.13
N LYS A 9 6.47 0.26 -0.47
CA LYS A 9 6.23 -1.17 -0.56
C LYS A 9 4.85 -1.54 -0.03
N PHE A 10 4.44 -0.89 1.06
CA PHE A 10 3.11 -1.14 1.60
C PHE A 10 2.04 -0.81 0.56
N ALA A 11 2.16 0.36 -0.06
CA ALA A 11 1.15 0.77 -1.04
C ALA A 11 1.07 -0.22 -2.20
N GLN A 12 2.22 -0.64 -2.70
CA GLN A 12 2.24 -1.60 -3.80
C GLN A 12 1.66 -2.95 -3.39
N SER A 13 1.99 -3.40 -2.19
CA SER A 13 1.47 -4.67 -1.69
C SER A 13 -0.02 -4.60 -1.40
N TYR A 14 -0.48 -3.44 -0.96
CA TYR A 14 -1.89 -3.28 -0.61
C TYR A 14 -2.79 -3.47 -1.84
N ILE A 15 -2.38 -2.95 -2.99
CA ILE A 15 -3.23 -3.12 -4.17
C ILE A 15 -3.26 -4.57 -4.64
N LEU A 16 -2.27 -5.36 -4.26
CA LEU A 16 -2.25 -6.77 -4.60
C LEU A 16 -3.06 -7.61 -3.61
N HIS A 17 -2.87 -7.35 -2.33
CA HIS A 17 -3.49 -8.19 -1.30
C HIS A 17 -4.85 -7.69 -0.86
N ARG A 18 -5.09 -6.40 -0.96
CA ARG A 18 -6.31 -5.77 -0.46
C ARG A 18 -6.51 -6.03 1.02
N ASN A 19 -5.44 -6.22 1.75
CA ASN A 19 -5.47 -6.53 3.16
C ASN A 19 -4.32 -5.77 3.80
N ALA A 20 -4.64 -4.83 4.71
CA ALA A 20 -3.62 -3.96 5.28
C ALA A 20 -2.60 -4.73 6.11
N THR A 21 -3.04 -5.74 6.84
CA THR A 21 -2.13 -6.53 7.65
C THR A 21 -1.14 -7.29 6.78
N GLU A 22 -1.64 -7.94 5.73
CA GLU A 22 -0.76 -8.68 4.83
C GLU A 22 0.17 -7.74 4.08
N ALA A 23 -0.34 -6.59 3.68
CA ALA A 23 0.50 -5.61 2.98
C ALA A 23 1.61 -5.11 3.89
N ALA A 24 1.33 -4.90 5.17
CA ALA A 24 2.36 -4.46 6.11
C ALA A 24 3.42 -5.53 6.29
N LYS A 25 3.02 -6.79 6.38
CA LYS A 25 4.00 -7.87 6.49
C LYS A 25 4.89 -7.91 5.25
N SER A 26 4.29 -7.80 4.08
CA SER A 26 5.05 -7.81 2.83
C SER A 26 6.01 -6.63 2.76
N ALA A 27 5.65 -5.53 3.36
CA ALA A 27 6.51 -4.35 3.34
C ALA A 27 7.66 -4.42 4.33
N GLY A 28 7.68 -5.44 5.18
CA GLY A 28 8.79 -5.63 6.11
C GLY A 28 8.47 -5.27 7.56
N TYR A 29 7.22 -4.98 7.87
CA TYR A 29 6.85 -4.73 9.26
C TYR A 29 6.70 -6.05 10.00
N ALA A 30 7.02 -6.04 11.29
CA ALA A 30 6.93 -7.25 12.09
C ALA A 30 5.51 -7.77 12.13
N ALA A 31 5.37 -9.10 12.11
CA ALA A 31 4.05 -9.71 12.12
C ALA A 31 3.23 -9.28 13.33
N ALA A 32 3.91 -9.13 14.48
CA ALA A 32 3.21 -8.77 15.70
C ALA A 32 2.60 -7.38 15.66
N SER A 33 3.16 -6.48 14.85
CA SER A 33 2.64 -5.12 14.74
C SER A 33 2.00 -4.83 13.40
N ALA A 34 1.92 -5.83 12.52
CA ALA A 34 1.47 -5.59 11.16
C ALA A 34 0.05 -5.03 11.11
N ALA A 35 -0.84 -5.51 11.97
CA ALA A 35 -2.22 -5.03 11.96
C ALA A 35 -2.28 -3.55 12.34
N ASN A 36 -1.55 -3.16 13.38
CA ASN A 36 -1.52 -1.76 13.80
C ASN A 36 -0.84 -0.88 12.77
N GLN A 37 0.27 -1.33 12.24
CA GLN A 37 1.00 -0.55 11.24
C GLN A 37 0.18 -0.43 9.96
N GLY A 38 -0.46 -1.51 9.55
CA GLY A 38 -1.31 -1.47 8.36
C GLY A 38 -2.44 -0.47 8.51
N TYR A 39 -3.09 -0.49 9.68
CA TYR A 39 -4.18 0.44 9.94
C TYR A 39 -3.69 1.89 9.87
N ARG A 40 -2.56 2.17 10.46
CA ARG A 40 -1.99 3.51 10.42
C ARG A 40 -1.63 3.94 9.02
N LEU A 41 -1.06 3.00 8.26
CA LEU A 41 -0.61 3.32 6.92
C LEU A 41 -1.77 3.64 5.98
N ILE A 42 -2.84 2.85 6.03
CA ILE A 42 -3.96 3.13 5.14
C ILE A 42 -4.69 4.42 5.52
N ASN A 43 -4.50 4.89 6.75
CA ASN A 43 -5.08 6.17 7.17
C ASN A 43 -4.12 7.33 7.01
N ASN A 44 -2.92 7.08 6.53
CA ASN A 44 -1.97 8.14 6.23
C ASN A 44 -2.31 8.73 4.86
N ASP A 45 -2.47 10.04 4.80
CA ASP A 45 -2.92 10.70 3.58
C ASP A 45 -2.00 10.43 2.40
N GLU A 46 -0.70 10.48 2.63
CA GLU A 46 0.26 10.27 1.55
C GLU A 46 0.22 8.84 1.03
N VAL A 47 0.11 7.89 1.95
CA VAL A 47 0.03 6.50 1.54
C VAL A 47 -1.27 6.23 0.79
N ALA A 48 -2.38 6.77 1.29
CA ALA A 48 -3.67 6.58 0.63
C ALA A 48 -3.65 7.16 -0.77
N GLU A 49 -3.00 8.30 -0.93
CA GLU A 49 -2.89 8.93 -2.23
C GLU A 49 -2.07 8.06 -3.18
N ARG A 50 -0.98 7.51 -2.68
CA ARG A 50 -0.15 6.64 -3.50
C ARG A 50 -0.91 5.38 -3.92
N VAL A 51 -1.69 4.81 -3.02
CA VAL A 51 -2.52 3.66 -3.34
C VAL A 51 -3.47 3.99 -4.49
N ARG A 52 -4.10 5.16 -4.42
CA ARG A 52 -5.01 5.57 -5.49
C ARG A 52 -4.30 5.74 -6.82
N GLU A 53 -3.08 6.30 -6.79
CA GLU A 53 -2.29 6.44 -8.00
C GLU A 53 -1.99 5.10 -8.64
N LEU A 54 -1.59 4.15 -7.80
CA LEU A 54 -1.26 2.83 -8.31
C LEU A 54 -2.49 2.11 -8.87
N GLU A 55 -3.62 2.29 -8.22
CA GLU A 55 -4.87 1.72 -8.72
C GLU A 55 -5.25 2.31 -10.07
N ASN A 56 -5.06 3.60 -10.22
CA ASN A 56 -5.34 4.25 -11.50
C ASN A 56 -4.46 3.73 -12.60
N GLU A 57 -3.20 3.50 -12.29
CA GLU A 57 -2.26 2.96 -13.27
C GLU A 57 -2.69 1.57 -13.74
N LEU A 58 -3.14 0.76 -12.79
CA LEU A 58 -3.62 -0.56 -13.16
C LEU A 58 -4.85 -0.50 -14.05
N GLU A 59 -5.78 0.37 -13.72
CA GLU A 59 -6.98 0.53 -14.52
C GLU A 59 -6.65 1.01 -15.90
N THR A 60 -5.75 1.96 -16.01
CA THR A 60 -5.34 2.48 -17.30
C THR A 60 -4.72 1.39 -18.14
N ASN A 61 -3.90 0.56 -17.54
CA ASN A 61 -3.27 -0.53 -18.27
C ASN A 61 -4.30 -1.52 -18.80
N VAL A 62 -5.33 -1.78 -18.02
CA VAL A 62 -6.38 -2.70 -18.44
C VAL A 62 -7.15 -2.14 -19.61
N ASP A 63 -7.34 -0.84 -19.64
CA ASP A 63 -8.14 -0.22 -20.69
C ASP A 63 -7.46 -0.15 -22.04
N VAL A 64 -6.21 -0.39 -22.09
CA VAL A 64 -5.47 -0.24 -23.33
C VAL A 64 -5.89 -1.27 -24.37
N ILE A 65 -6.47 -2.32 -23.96
CA ILE A 65 -6.90 -3.32 -24.91
C ILE A 65 -8.14 -2.89 -25.65
#